data_1a3a0e2c41092b37881dfc6e5b526bf3
#
_entry.id   1a3a0e2c41092b37881dfc6e5b526bf3
#
_cell.length_a   1.000
_cell.length_b   1.000
_cell.length_c   1.000
_cell.angle_alpha   90.00
_cell.angle_beta   90.00
_cell.angle_gamma   90.00
#
_symmetry.space_group_name_H-M   'P 1'
#
loop_
_entity.id
_entity.type
_entity.pdbx_description
1 polymer ?
#
loop_
_entity_poly.entity_id
_entity_poly.type
_entity_poly.pdbx_seq_one_letter_code
_entity_poly.pdbx_strand_id
1 'polypeptide(L)'
;MLKFLKINLIFFLFVIVSYSSYGNSEISDPYEKSNRTVHEFNDKVDVYFLRPVSVGYSLLPNPIEDGISNILQNTGEPINFTNYILQGEIKNALSSLMRFVINSTFGLFGVIDLADKINLKQNDTDFDKTLEKWGAEEGNYLVIPFIGPRSSRHFASSIVDLAINPLNYLLKDEDNIIRVTPTALYAVSARSGNMD
;
A
#
# COMPACT_ATOMS: atom_id res chain seq x y z
N MET A 1 -24.87 -7.09 -15.60
CA MET A 1 -23.89 -6.24 -16.28
C MET A 1 -22.63 -5.98 -15.45
N LEU A 2 -22.71 -5.57 -14.20
CA LEU A 2 -21.51 -5.30 -13.36
C LEU A 2 -20.59 -6.52 -13.11
N LYS A 3 -21.13 -7.74 -13.00
CA LYS A 3 -20.31 -8.96 -12.78
C LYS A 3 -19.44 -9.30 -14.02
N PHE A 4 -19.94 -9.07 -15.23
CA PHE A 4 -19.18 -9.28 -16.47
C PHE A 4 -18.05 -8.25 -16.64
N LEU A 5 -18.26 -7.01 -16.18
CA LEU A 5 -17.24 -5.95 -16.25
C LEU A 5 -16.06 -6.25 -15.31
N LYS A 6 -16.33 -6.82 -14.11
CA LYS A 6 -15.29 -7.18 -13.13
C LYS A 6 -14.42 -8.35 -13.63
N ILE A 7 -15.01 -9.36 -14.25
CA ILE A 7 -14.27 -10.51 -14.79
C ILE A 7 -13.40 -10.08 -15.98
N ASN A 8 -13.90 -9.21 -16.85
CA ASN A 8 -13.13 -8.68 -17.97
C ASN A 8 -11.98 -7.77 -17.53
N LEU A 9 -12.13 -7.02 -16.43
CA LEU A 9 -11.07 -6.17 -15.90
C LEU A 9 -9.91 -7.02 -15.34
N ILE A 10 -10.21 -8.12 -14.64
CA ILE A 10 -9.19 -9.05 -14.12
C ILE A 10 -8.49 -9.77 -15.29
N PHE A 11 -9.23 -10.18 -16.30
CA PHE A 11 -8.66 -10.81 -17.50
C PHE A 11 -7.79 -9.84 -18.32
N PHE A 12 -8.21 -8.57 -18.41
CA PHE A 12 -7.45 -7.52 -19.10
C PHE A 12 -6.14 -7.16 -18.34
N LEU A 13 -6.18 -7.17 -17.01
CA LEU A 13 -4.98 -7.03 -16.16
C LEU A 13 -4.00 -8.20 -16.37
N PHE A 14 -4.51 -9.43 -16.52
CA PHE A 14 -3.68 -10.61 -16.75
C PHE A 14 -3.00 -10.58 -18.14
N VAL A 15 -3.66 -10.04 -19.15
CA VAL A 15 -3.12 -9.90 -20.53
C VAL A 15 -2.04 -8.81 -20.60
N ILE A 16 -2.15 -7.73 -19.84
CA ILE A 16 -1.13 -6.66 -19.81
C ILE A 16 0.19 -7.15 -19.19
N VAL A 17 0.14 -8.06 -18.21
CA VAL A 17 1.34 -8.63 -17.57
C VAL A 17 2.10 -9.61 -18.49
N SER A 18 1.44 -10.17 -19.51
CA SER A 18 2.03 -11.19 -20.39
C SER A 18 2.87 -10.65 -21.58
N TYR A 19 2.96 -9.34 -21.74
CA TYR A 19 3.76 -8.70 -22.80
C TYR A 19 5.12 -8.19 -22.25
N SER A 20 5.95 -9.09 -21.72
CA SER A 20 7.36 -8.75 -21.45
C SER A 20 8.22 -9.16 -22.63
N SER A 21 8.69 -8.18 -23.38
CA SER A 21 9.72 -8.35 -24.41
C SER A 21 11.05 -8.75 -23.79
N TYR A 22 11.64 -9.81 -24.27
CA TYR A 22 13.06 -10.11 -24.10
C TYR A 22 13.87 -8.94 -24.69
N GLY A 23 14.54 -8.18 -23.87
CA GLY A 23 15.36 -7.04 -24.28
C GLY A 23 16.68 -7.00 -23.53
N ASN A 24 17.75 -6.83 -24.29
CA ASN A 24 19.14 -6.64 -23.87
C ASN A 24 19.29 -5.67 -22.69
N SER A 25 20.37 -5.85 -21.93
CA SER A 25 20.78 -5.17 -20.69
C SER A 25 21.07 -3.66 -20.77
N GLU A 26 20.47 -2.91 -21.66
CA GLU A 26 20.33 -1.48 -21.52
C GLU A 26 19.07 -1.22 -20.70
N ILE A 27 19.19 -0.40 -19.65
CA ILE A 27 18.02 0.04 -18.86
C ILE A 27 17.11 0.82 -19.82
N SER A 28 16.22 0.07 -20.48
CA SER A 28 15.25 0.65 -21.39
C SER A 28 14.06 1.14 -20.55
N ASP A 29 13.96 2.45 -20.38
CA ASP A 29 12.73 3.06 -19.85
C ASP A 29 11.86 3.54 -21.03
N PRO A 30 10.88 2.73 -21.49
CA PRO A 30 10.03 3.10 -22.62
C PRO A 30 9.15 4.32 -22.32
N TYR A 31 9.03 4.71 -21.04
CA TYR A 31 8.21 5.81 -20.57
C TYR A 31 9.03 6.98 -20.01
N GLU A 32 10.35 7.05 -20.25
CA GLU A 32 11.28 8.01 -19.66
C GLU A 32 10.75 9.45 -19.68
N LYS A 33 10.24 9.93 -20.81
CA LYS A 33 9.73 11.30 -20.93
C LYS A 33 8.53 11.55 -20.01
N SER A 34 7.61 10.60 -19.93
CA SER A 34 6.45 10.66 -19.06
C SER A 34 6.88 10.58 -17.59
N ASN A 35 7.76 9.62 -17.28
CA ASN A 35 8.28 9.40 -15.93
C ASN A 35 8.99 10.64 -15.38
N ARG A 36 9.82 11.33 -16.19
CA ARG A 36 10.45 12.59 -15.80
C ARG A 36 9.44 13.69 -15.49
N THR A 37 8.43 13.87 -16.36
CA THR A 37 7.39 14.89 -16.15
C THR A 37 6.60 14.64 -14.88
N VAL A 38 6.23 13.39 -14.63
CA VAL A 38 5.48 13.02 -13.42
C VAL A 38 6.36 13.13 -12.17
N HIS A 39 7.65 12.80 -12.28
CA HIS A 39 8.60 12.99 -11.17
C HIS A 39 8.71 14.46 -10.77
N GLU A 40 8.90 15.38 -11.73
CA GLU A 40 8.92 16.82 -11.46
C GLU A 40 7.62 17.34 -10.84
N PHE A 41 6.48 16.77 -11.23
CA PHE A 41 5.20 17.08 -10.61
C PHE A 41 5.17 16.58 -9.15
N ASN A 42 5.58 15.34 -8.89
CA ASN A 42 5.61 14.76 -7.55
C ASN A 42 6.57 15.52 -6.62
N ASP A 43 7.73 15.97 -7.13
CA ASP A 43 8.67 16.79 -6.37
C ASP A 43 8.05 18.13 -5.93
N LYS A 44 7.29 18.76 -6.83
CA LYS A 44 6.56 19.99 -6.47
C LYS A 44 5.49 19.74 -5.41
N VAL A 45 4.74 18.63 -5.55
CA VAL A 45 3.75 18.23 -4.55
C VAL A 45 4.42 17.94 -3.20
N ASP A 46 5.58 17.25 -3.19
CA ASP A 46 6.32 17.02 -1.94
C ASP A 46 6.76 18.34 -1.30
N VAL A 47 7.47 19.19 -2.05
CA VAL A 47 8.05 20.42 -1.52
C VAL A 47 6.99 21.40 -1.01
N TYR A 48 5.87 21.55 -1.74
CA TYR A 48 4.86 22.59 -1.41
C TYR A 48 3.73 22.09 -0.53
N PHE A 49 3.48 20.79 -0.46
CA PHE A 49 2.35 20.24 0.30
C PHE A 49 2.76 19.15 1.27
N LEU A 50 3.35 18.06 0.80
CA LEU A 50 3.55 16.88 1.64
C LEU A 50 4.58 17.16 2.73
N ARG A 51 5.73 17.73 2.37
CA ARG A 51 6.82 18.03 3.30
C ARG A 51 6.41 19.02 4.40
N PRO A 52 5.78 20.19 4.13
CA PRO A 52 5.30 21.09 5.18
C PRO A 52 4.31 20.44 6.15
N VAL A 53 3.38 19.62 5.61
CA VAL A 53 2.40 18.89 6.43
C VAL A 53 3.10 17.83 7.29
N SER A 54 4.07 17.11 6.73
CA SER A 54 4.85 16.08 7.46
C SER A 54 5.73 16.69 8.56
N VAL A 55 6.29 17.89 8.32
CA VAL A 55 6.98 18.65 9.39
C VAL A 55 6.00 19.02 10.53
N GLY A 56 4.79 19.47 10.19
CA GLY A 56 3.75 19.71 11.19
C GLY A 56 3.36 18.44 11.95
N TYR A 57 3.28 17.31 11.26
CA TYR A 57 2.99 16.01 11.85
C TYR A 57 4.09 15.55 12.81
N SER A 58 5.37 15.72 12.47
CA SER A 58 6.51 15.35 13.33
C SER A 58 6.64 16.18 14.62
N LEU A 59 5.84 17.25 14.76
CA LEU A 59 5.73 18.01 16.01
C LEU A 59 4.72 17.42 17.00
N LEU A 60 3.99 16.38 16.59
CA LEU A 60 3.07 15.70 17.51
C LEU A 60 3.86 14.98 18.61
N PRO A 61 3.30 14.91 19.83
CA PRO A 61 3.87 14.04 20.86
C PRO A 61 3.95 12.58 20.42
N ASN A 62 5.06 11.90 20.70
CA ASN A 62 5.29 10.52 20.30
C ASN A 62 4.09 9.57 20.54
N PRO A 63 3.35 9.61 21.67
CA PRO A 63 2.22 8.71 21.87
C PRO A 63 1.07 8.91 20.87
N ILE A 64 0.92 10.13 20.30
CA ILE A 64 -0.10 10.43 19.30
C ILE A 64 0.37 9.92 17.94
N GLU A 65 1.63 10.19 17.59
CA GLU A 65 2.24 9.70 16.35
C GLU A 65 2.24 8.17 16.29
N ASP A 66 2.70 7.52 17.36
CA ASP A 66 2.66 6.06 17.52
C ASP A 66 1.24 5.51 17.40
N GLY A 67 0.27 6.14 18.06
CA GLY A 67 -1.13 5.71 17.99
C GLY A 67 -1.72 5.78 16.58
N ILE A 68 -1.43 6.85 15.83
CA ILE A 68 -1.84 6.99 14.42
C ILE A 68 -1.16 5.90 13.57
N SER A 69 0.14 5.73 13.72
CA SER A 69 0.91 4.72 13.00
C SER A 69 0.37 3.31 13.28
N ASN A 70 0.12 2.97 14.54
CA ASN A 70 -0.43 1.68 14.94
C ASN A 70 -1.81 1.40 14.34
N ILE A 71 -2.71 2.40 14.30
CA ILE A 71 -4.01 2.28 13.64
C ILE A 71 -3.83 1.97 12.15
N LEU A 72 -2.99 2.74 11.46
CA LEU A 72 -2.74 2.55 10.03
C LEU A 72 -2.19 1.16 9.74
N GLN A 73 -1.22 0.70 10.54
CA GLN A 73 -0.66 -0.63 10.44
C GLN A 73 -1.70 -1.72 10.71
N ASN A 74 -2.51 -1.58 11.76
CA ASN A 74 -3.56 -2.53 12.10
C ASN A 74 -4.61 -2.66 10.99
N THR A 75 -4.92 -1.59 10.27
CA THR A 75 -5.82 -1.64 9.11
C THR A 75 -5.22 -2.34 7.89
N GLY A 76 -3.91 -2.50 7.83
CA GLY A 76 -3.19 -3.30 6.82
C GLY A 76 -3.20 -4.80 7.10
N GLU A 77 -3.39 -5.23 8.34
CA GLU A 77 -3.30 -6.66 8.70
C GLU A 77 -4.29 -7.58 7.94
N PRO A 78 -5.54 -7.19 7.62
CA PRO A 78 -6.42 -8.00 6.77
C PRO A 78 -5.88 -8.18 5.34
N ILE A 79 -5.15 -7.19 4.80
CA ILE A 79 -4.49 -7.29 3.49
C ILE A 79 -3.32 -8.26 3.61
N ASN A 80 -2.48 -8.12 4.64
CA ASN A 80 -1.38 -9.02 4.95
C ASN A 80 -1.88 -10.46 5.09
N PHE A 81 -2.94 -10.69 5.88
CA PHE A 81 -3.55 -12.00 6.05
C PHE A 81 -3.95 -12.62 4.71
N THR A 82 -4.67 -11.87 3.88
CA THR A 82 -5.14 -12.35 2.57
C THR A 82 -3.97 -12.72 1.67
N ASN A 83 -2.97 -11.86 1.57
CA ASN A 83 -1.80 -12.09 0.74
C ASN A 83 -0.96 -13.26 1.24
N TYR A 84 -0.77 -13.43 2.55
CA TYR A 84 -0.07 -14.60 3.10
C TYR A 84 -0.80 -15.92 2.81
N ILE A 85 -2.14 -15.94 2.84
CA ILE A 85 -2.92 -17.12 2.41
C ILE A 85 -2.65 -17.42 0.93
N LEU A 86 -2.70 -16.42 0.07
CA LEU A 86 -2.44 -16.56 -1.38
C LEU A 86 -0.99 -17.03 -1.67
N GLN A 87 -0.05 -16.66 -0.80
CA GLN A 87 1.36 -17.07 -0.85
C GLN A 87 1.61 -18.45 -0.26
N GLY A 88 0.63 -19.09 0.40
CA GLY A 88 0.77 -20.35 1.12
C GLY A 88 1.55 -20.21 2.44
N GLU A 89 1.70 -19.00 2.97
CA GLU A 89 2.45 -18.71 4.21
C GLU A 89 1.53 -18.70 5.44
N ILE A 90 0.99 -19.85 5.77
CA ILE A 90 -0.06 -19.99 6.81
C ILE A 90 0.39 -19.43 8.17
N LYS A 91 1.67 -19.61 8.55
CA LYS A 91 2.19 -19.08 9.82
C LYS A 91 2.11 -17.55 9.87
N ASN A 92 2.52 -16.88 8.80
CA ASN A 92 2.46 -15.41 8.70
C ASN A 92 1.00 -14.92 8.61
N ALA A 93 0.15 -15.64 7.87
CA ALA A 93 -1.28 -15.35 7.81
C ALA A 93 -1.93 -15.39 9.21
N LEU A 94 -1.68 -16.45 9.98
CA LEU A 94 -2.20 -16.55 11.34
C LEU A 94 -1.64 -15.46 12.25
N SER A 95 -0.37 -15.07 12.09
CA SER A 95 0.22 -13.96 12.82
C SER A 95 -0.51 -12.64 12.55
N SER A 96 -0.72 -12.30 11.27
CA SER A 96 -1.48 -11.09 10.88
C SER A 96 -2.92 -11.11 11.41
N LEU A 97 -3.61 -12.24 11.32
CA LEU A 97 -4.95 -12.38 11.87
C LEU A 97 -4.97 -12.14 13.40
N MET A 98 -4.03 -12.75 14.12
CA MET A 98 -3.93 -12.58 15.57
C MET A 98 -3.58 -11.15 15.96
N ARG A 99 -2.67 -10.49 15.24
CA ARG A 99 -2.36 -9.07 15.43
C ARG A 99 -3.60 -8.22 15.27
N PHE A 100 -4.32 -8.39 14.15
CA PHE A 100 -5.55 -7.66 13.89
C PHE A 100 -6.58 -7.84 15.03
N VAL A 101 -6.84 -9.07 15.47
CA VAL A 101 -7.81 -9.36 16.53
C VAL A 101 -7.37 -8.75 17.87
N ILE A 102 -6.11 -8.94 18.28
CA ILE A 102 -5.59 -8.45 19.56
C ILE A 102 -5.60 -6.93 19.59
N ASN A 103 -5.05 -6.29 18.55
CA ASN A 103 -4.94 -4.85 18.51
C ASN A 103 -6.29 -4.16 18.35
N SER A 104 -7.23 -4.74 17.59
CA SER A 104 -8.58 -4.18 17.43
C SER A 104 -9.43 -4.33 18.69
N THR A 105 -9.29 -5.43 19.45
CA THR A 105 -10.12 -5.70 20.64
C THR A 105 -9.52 -5.11 21.91
N PHE A 106 -8.27 -5.41 22.19
CA PHE A 106 -7.59 -5.01 23.43
C PHE A 106 -6.72 -3.77 23.26
N GLY A 107 -6.27 -3.46 22.03
CA GLY A 107 -5.44 -2.33 21.69
C GLY A 107 -6.20 -1.05 21.32
N LEU A 108 -7.47 -0.91 21.74
CA LEU A 108 -8.32 0.26 21.45
C LEU A 108 -8.40 0.55 19.94
N PHE A 109 -8.93 -0.41 19.17
CA PHE A 109 -9.03 -0.34 17.71
C PHE A 109 -7.68 -0.16 16.97
N GLY A 110 -6.59 -0.62 17.60
CA GLY A 110 -5.26 -0.56 17.01
C GLY A 110 -4.43 0.65 17.45
N VAL A 111 -4.91 1.53 18.31
CA VAL A 111 -4.11 2.65 18.86
C VAL A 111 -2.88 2.14 19.60
N ILE A 112 -3.01 1.00 20.30
CA ILE A 112 -1.93 0.37 21.05
C ILE A 112 -1.58 -0.96 20.37
N ASP A 113 -0.33 -1.12 19.93
CA ASP A 113 0.17 -2.39 19.40
C ASP A 113 0.49 -3.35 20.56
N LEU A 114 -0.53 -4.05 21.03
CA LEU A 114 -0.40 -5.09 22.07
C LEU A 114 0.20 -6.38 21.50
N ALA A 115 -0.01 -6.67 20.22
CA ALA A 115 0.54 -7.84 19.57
C ALA A 115 2.08 -7.78 19.53
N ASP A 116 2.66 -6.62 19.28
CA ASP A 116 4.12 -6.44 19.35
C ASP A 116 4.68 -6.70 20.76
N LYS A 117 3.96 -6.29 21.81
CA LYS A 117 4.37 -6.51 23.20
C LYS A 117 4.41 -7.98 23.61
N ILE A 118 3.71 -8.85 22.90
CA ILE A 118 3.76 -10.32 23.09
C ILE A 118 4.57 -11.04 22.02
N ASN A 119 5.49 -10.30 21.35
CA ASN A 119 6.38 -10.81 20.30
C ASN A 119 5.71 -11.31 19.02
N LEU A 120 4.48 -10.92 18.74
CA LEU A 120 3.89 -11.05 17.42
C LEU A 120 4.31 -9.85 16.57
N LYS A 121 5.52 -9.92 16.01
CA LYS A 121 6.07 -8.83 15.21
C LYS A 121 5.28 -8.64 13.92
N GLN A 122 5.14 -7.37 13.53
CA GLN A 122 4.57 -7.02 12.24
C GLN A 122 5.47 -7.51 11.11
N ASN A 123 4.86 -8.06 10.09
CA ASN A 123 5.51 -8.43 8.85
C ASN A 123 4.56 -8.07 7.70
N ASP A 124 4.97 -7.13 6.86
CA ASP A 124 4.11 -6.60 5.81
C ASP A 124 4.28 -7.36 4.50
N THR A 125 3.16 -7.60 3.87
CA THR A 125 3.09 -8.15 2.52
C THR A 125 1.96 -7.49 1.74
N ASP A 126 2.00 -7.64 0.42
CA ASP A 126 1.04 -7.08 -0.51
C ASP A 126 0.82 -8.03 -1.70
N PHE A 127 -0.06 -7.64 -2.61
CA PHE A 127 -0.33 -8.46 -3.78
C PHE A 127 0.84 -8.44 -4.79
N ASP A 128 1.73 -7.44 -4.74
CA ASP A 128 2.95 -7.44 -5.55
C ASP A 128 3.88 -8.59 -5.16
N LYS A 129 4.15 -8.77 -3.86
CA LYS A 129 4.91 -9.90 -3.33
C LYS A 129 4.22 -11.24 -3.60
N THR A 130 2.89 -11.25 -3.65
CA THR A 130 2.13 -12.44 -4.04
C THR A 130 2.36 -12.80 -5.50
N LEU A 131 2.29 -11.82 -6.40
CA LEU A 131 2.56 -12.00 -7.83
C LEU A 131 4.02 -12.40 -8.07
N GLU A 132 4.97 -11.79 -7.37
CA GLU A 132 6.38 -12.15 -7.41
C GLU A 132 6.58 -13.63 -7.03
N LYS A 133 5.97 -14.07 -5.94
CA LYS A 133 6.03 -15.47 -5.50
C LYS A 133 5.41 -16.43 -6.51
N TRP A 134 4.43 -15.99 -7.27
CA TRP A 134 3.82 -16.74 -8.36
C TRP A 134 4.65 -16.71 -9.66
N GLY A 135 5.77 -15.98 -9.68
CA GLY A 135 6.69 -15.90 -10.81
C GLY A 135 6.35 -14.83 -11.83
N ALA A 136 5.48 -13.87 -11.49
CA ALA A 136 5.21 -12.74 -12.36
C ALA A 136 6.41 -11.79 -12.43
N GLU A 137 6.80 -11.40 -13.64
CA GLU A 137 7.88 -10.46 -13.88
C GLU A 137 7.50 -9.04 -13.40
N GLU A 138 8.51 -8.25 -13.02
CA GLU A 138 8.32 -6.89 -12.52
C GLU A 138 7.73 -5.94 -13.56
N GLY A 139 8.11 -6.11 -14.82
CA GLY A 139 7.68 -5.30 -15.94
C GLY A 139 8.35 -3.93 -16.00
N ASN A 140 7.70 -2.97 -16.66
CA ASN A 140 8.30 -1.66 -16.93
C ASN A 140 8.29 -0.74 -15.71
N TYR A 141 9.28 0.14 -15.64
CA TYR A 141 9.35 1.22 -14.67
C TYR A 141 8.31 2.32 -15.00
N LEU A 142 7.56 2.75 -14.01
CA LEU A 142 6.53 3.79 -14.11
C LEU A 142 6.68 4.77 -12.95
N VAL A 143 6.48 6.06 -13.20
CA VAL A 143 6.29 7.05 -12.14
C VAL A 143 4.82 7.46 -12.12
N ILE A 144 4.16 7.23 -11.00
CA ILE A 144 2.72 7.46 -10.83
C ILE A 144 2.51 8.79 -10.11
N PRO A 145 1.58 9.66 -10.58
CA PRO A 145 1.25 10.90 -9.89
C PRO A 145 0.86 10.64 -8.42
N PHE A 146 1.40 11.42 -7.49
CA PHE A 146 1.23 11.35 -6.04
C PHE A 146 1.80 10.09 -5.35
N ILE A 147 2.03 8.99 -6.08
CA ILE A 147 2.48 7.71 -5.52
C ILE A 147 4.00 7.56 -5.64
N GLY A 148 4.58 8.06 -6.75
CA GLY A 148 6.01 7.95 -7.03
C GLY A 148 6.38 6.74 -7.89
N PRO A 149 7.66 6.31 -7.86
CA PRO A 149 8.18 5.24 -8.69
C PRO A 149 7.59 3.87 -8.32
N ARG A 150 7.20 3.11 -9.33
CA ARG A 150 6.65 1.75 -9.23
C ARG A 150 7.03 0.93 -10.46
N SER A 151 7.02 -0.39 -10.34
CA SER A 151 6.96 -1.27 -11.50
C SER A 151 5.52 -1.41 -12.00
N SER A 152 5.34 -1.84 -13.23
CA SER A 152 4.00 -2.07 -13.77
C SER A 152 3.26 -3.20 -13.01
N ARG A 153 3.98 -4.24 -12.52
CA ARG A 153 3.44 -5.28 -11.64
C ARG A 153 2.96 -4.66 -10.32
N HIS A 154 3.80 -3.87 -9.66
CA HIS A 154 3.45 -3.22 -8.38
C HIS A 154 2.27 -2.26 -8.53
N PHE A 155 2.19 -1.50 -9.64
CA PHE A 155 1.05 -0.63 -9.89
C PHE A 155 -0.25 -1.42 -10.08
N ALA A 156 -0.21 -2.51 -10.87
CA ALA A 156 -1.37 -3.37 -11.07
C ALA A 156 -1.80 -4.06 -9.77
N SER A 157 -0.86 -4.53 -8.96
CA SER A 157 -1.11 -5.17 -7.66
C SER A 157 -1.75 -4.21 -6.66
N SER A 158 -1.33 -2.94 -6.65
CA SER A 158 -1.91 -1.91 -5.77
C SER A 158 -3.41 -1.72 -6.00
N ILE A 159 -3.90 -1.94 -7.22
CA ILE A 159 -5.34 -1.89 -7.52
C ILE A 159 -6.08 -3.05 -6.85
N VAL A 160 -5.46 -4.22 -6.79
CA VAL A 160 -6.03 -5.40 -6.11
C VAL A 160 -6.05 -5.18 -4.60
N ASP A 161 -4.92 -4.72 -4.02
CA ASP A 161 -4.85 -4.41 -2.58
C ASP A 161 -5.87 -3.34 -2.18
N LEU A 162 -6.06 -2.32 -3.02
CA LEU A 162 -7.10 -1.32 -2.82
C LEU A 162 -8.51 -1.94 -2.84
N ALA A 163 -8.75 -2.92 -3.72
CA ALA A 163 -10.04 -3.59 -3.83
C ALA A 163 -10.35 -4.53 -2.65
N ILE A 164 -9.34 -5.11 -2.02
CA ILE A 164 -9.49 -5.99 -0.85
C ILE A 164 -9.37 -5.24 0.48
N ASN A 165 -8.99 -3.96 0.47
CA ASN A 165 -8.84 -3.17 1.68
C ASN A 165 -10.20 -2.96 2.38
N PRO A 166 -10.36 -3.44 3.62
CA PRO A 166 -11.63 -3.35 4.34
C PRO A 166 -12.07 -1.90 4.60
N LEU A 167 -11.14 -0.96 4.73
CA LEU A 167 -11.48 0.46 4.94
C LEU A 167 -12.33 1.02 3.80
N ASN A 168 -12.10 0.60 2.55
CA ASN A 168 -12.88 1.06 1.42
C ASN A 168 -14.36 0.64 1.49
N TYR A 169 -14.64 -0.45 2.20
CA TYR A 169 -16.01 -0.92 2.41
C TYR A 169 -16.64 -0.29 3.65
N LEU A 170 -15.87 -0.11 4.71
CA LEU A 170 -16.32 0.52 5.95
C LEU A 170 -16.62 2.01 5.76
N LEU A 171 -15.82 2.71 4.98
CA LEU A 171 -15.94 4.15 4.73
C LEU A 171 -16.70 4.50 3.45
N LYS A 172 -17.32 3.53 2.78
CA LYS A 172 -17.96 3.75 1.46
C LYS A 172 -19.10 4.79 1.48
N ASP A 173 -19.81 4.89 2.60
CA ASP A 173 -20.96 5.76 2.78
C ASP A 173 -20.59 7.08 3.52
N GLU A 174 -19.29 7.25 3.86
CA GLU A 174 -18.78 8.44 4.52
C GLU A 174 -18.39 9.53 3.51
N ASP A 175 -18.24 10.76 4.00
CA ASP A 175 -17.79 11.90 3.20
C ASP A 175 -16.41 11.64 2.58
N ASN A 176 -16.17 12.24 1.41
CA ASN A 176 -14.93 12.09 0.67
C ASN A 176 -13.68 12.42 1.52
N ILE A 177 -13.78 13.41 2.41
CA ILE A 177 -12.69 13.77 3.32
C ILE A 177 -12.36 12.60 4.23
N ILE A 178 -13.36 11.97 4.86
CA ILE A 178 -13.17 10.82 5.76
C ILE A 178 -12.56 9.64 4.99
N ARG A 179 -13.02 9.40 3.77
CA ARG A 179 -12.55 8.29 2.93
C ARG A 179 -11.08 8.41 2.52
N VAL A 180 -10.60 9.63 2.25
CA VAL A 180 -9.20 9.85 1.83
C VAL A 180 -8.24 10.05 3.01
N THR A 181 -8.75 10.32 4.21
CA THR A 181 -7.94 10.60 5.41
C THR A 181 -6.93 9.49 5.74
N PRO A 182 -7.26 8.19 5.74
CA PRO A 182 -6.29 7.13 6.04
C PRO A 182 -5.11 7.13 5.07
N THR A 183 -5.37 7.28 3.77
CA THR A 183 -4.33 7.32 2.74
C THR A 183 -3.46 8.57 2.88
N ALA A 184 -4.05 9.73 3.16
CA ALA A 184 -3.31 10.97 3.39
C ALA A 184 -2.44 10.88 4.66
N LEU A 185 -2.97 10.35 5.76
CA LEU A 185 -2.22 10.13 7.00
C LEU A 185 -1.06 9.14 6.79
N TYR A 186 -1.28 8.06 6.04
CA TYR A 186 -0.22 7.13 5.69
C TYR A 186 0.92 7.83 4.93
N ALA A 187 0.60 8.63 3.91
CA ALA A 187 1.59 9.36 3.12
C ALA A 187 2.37 10.37 4.00
N VAL A 188 1.68 11.10 4.87
CA VAL A 188 2.29 12.08 5.79
C VAL A 188 3.19 11.39 6.82
N SER A 189 2.72 10.32 7.44
CA SER A 189 3.48 9.54 8.43
C SER A 189 4.73 8.92 7.79
N ALA A 190 4.59 8.29 6.62
CA ALA A 190 5.72 7.72 5.89
C ALA A 190 6.75 8.78 5.48
N ARG A 191 6.30 9.98 5.08
CA ARG A 191 7.19 11.08 4.72
C ARG A 191 7.87 11.68 5.96
N SER A 192 7.16 11.76 7.09
CA SER A 192 7.71 12.22 8.36
C SER A 192 8.87 11.34 8.83
N GLY A 193 8.73 10.02 8.73
CA GLY A 193 9.79 9.06 9.08
C GLY A 193 11.02 9.08 8.14
N ASN A 194 10.96 9.80 7.01
CA ASN A 194 12.03 9.91 6.00
C ASN A 194 12.49 11.36 5.78
N MET A 195 12.45 12.20 6.81
CA MET A 195 12.84 13.62 6.74
C MET A 195 14.31 13.90 7.08
N ASP A 196 15.19 12.92 6.99
CA ASP A 196 16.64 13.09 7.19
C ASP A 196 17.30 13.97 6.12
#